data_505f9a8bebdfcf51cf394ae9478d3476
#
_entry.id   505f9a8bebdfcf51cf394ae9478d3476
#
_cell.length_a   1.000
_cell.length_b   1.000
_cell.length_c   1.000
_cell.angle_alpha   90.00
_cell.angle_beta   90.00
_cell.angle_gamma   90.00
#
_symmetry.space_group_name_H-M   'P 1'
#
loop_
_entity.id
_entity.type
_entity.pdbx_description
1 polymer ?
#
loop_
_entity_poly.entity_id
_entity_poly.type
_entity_poly.pdbx_seq_one_letter_code
_entity_poly.pdbx_strand_id
1 'polypeptide(L)'
;MLVRVSGRGFEGVLKAPPSKSYTHRALTCASLARGRSRILNPLLSDDTFTSLKALMSLGIEFSITDQHIDVFGGEFKPKVSLINCEESGTTLRFILGVISLINNRLVVSGSGSLLRRPIGELVKALNDLGAKVLSNGDYLPVISYGGFRGGVARVRGDISSQFISSLLIVSALAKEPTTIIITSKLESKPYVMMTLKTQECFGVRVVFNDNVFEVPQVSYRPTEFSVEGDWSSITYFLVGAAISGYVRILNINPESLQSDKRIIDVLRLSGASVVLGSDWVEVSSSGLEGFEYDVSDSPDLLPVLSVLAAVSKGTSVVRGVSRCRLKESDRVEAVTTNLRNLGVDVRVLGDEVLIKGCKTIKSGIVSSYGDHRIAMAFSLLSLVTDYVVIDNPFCVSKSYPNFWEDLNSLGMNVEVIL
;
A
#
# COMPACT_ATOMS: atom_id res chain seq x y z
N MET A 1 22.15 5.39 -9.89
CA MET A 1 22.15 3.96 -10.23
C MET A 1 20.90 3.67 -11.06
N LEU A 2 21.04 2.89 -12.12
CA LEU A 2 19.98 2.56 -13.07
C LEU A 2 19.88 1.04 -13.19
N VAL A 3 18.69 0.54 -13.57
CA VAL A 3 18.51 -0.86 -13.98
C VAL A 3 17.99 -0.89 -15.40
N ARG A 4 18.65 -1.68 -16.25
CA ARG A 4 18.17 -2.02 -17.59
C ARG A 4 17.41 -3.33 -17.52
N VAL A 5 16.18 -3.33 -18.01
CA VAL A 5 15.35 -4.52 -18.13
C VAL A 5 15.11 -4.83 -19.59
N SER A 6 15.29 -6.09 -19.99
CA SER A 6 15.04 -6.58 -21.34
C SER A 6 14.56 -8.04 -21.27
N GLY A 7 13.98 -8.52 -22.36
CA GLY A 7 13.53 -9.91 -22.46
C GLY A 7 12.22 -10.01 -23.24
N ARG A 8 11.97 -11.20 -23.83
CA ARG A 8 10.76 -11.46 -24.61
C ARG A 8 9.95 -12.66 -24.11
N GLY A 9 10.47 -13.37 -23.11
CA GLY A 9 9.78 -14.47 -22.44
C GLY A 9 9.35 -14.06 -21.04
N PHE A 10 8.19 -14.51 -20.61
CA PHE A 10 7.69 -14.25 -19.27
C PHE A 10 6.92 -15.50 -18.83
N GLU A 11 7.62 -16.44 -18.17
CA GLU A 11 7.02 -17.72 -17.83
C GLU A 11 7.59 -18.25 -16.52
N GLY A 12 6.70 -18.73 -15.64
CA GLY A 12 7.13 -19.40 -14.42
C GLY A 12 6.09 -19.50 -13.33
N VAL A 13 6.57 -19.95 -12.17
CA VAL A 13 5.79 -20.06 -10.94
C VAL A 13 6.47 -19.24 -9.86
N LEU A 14 5.72 -18.35 -9.21
CA LEU A 14 6.19 -17.54 -8.08
C LEU A 14 5.33 -17.78 -6.85
N LYS A 15 5.90 -17.52 -5.67
CA LYS A 15 5.16 -17.40 -4.43
C LYS A 15 4.90 -15.93 -4.14
N ALA A 16 3.66 -15.55 -3.87
CA ALA A 16 3.33 -14.18 -3.48
C ALA A 16 4.11 -13.75 -2.25
N PRO A 17 4.77 -12.57 -2.27
CA PRO A 17 5.35 -12.01 -1.05
C PRO A 17 4.26 -11.69 -0.04
N PRO A 18 4.59 -11.62 1.26
CA PRO A 18 3.61 -11.27 2.29
C PRO A 18 3.06 -9.85 2.11
N SER A 19 1.80 -9.65 2.53
CA SER A 19 1.15 -8.34 2.41
C SER A 19 1.74 -7.28 3.33
N LYS A 20 2.28 -6.20 2.72
CA LYS A 20 2.74 -5.01 3.44
C LYS A 20 1.64 -4.43 4.31
N SER A 21 0.46 -4.28 3.75
CA SER A 21 -0.67 -3.65 4.42
C SER A 21 -1.17 -4.43 5.63
N TYR A 22 -1.17 -5.76 5.57
CA TYR A 22 -1.48 -6.59 6.73
C TYR A 22 -0.34 -6.61 7.75
N THR A 23 0.91 -6.63 7.32
CA THR A 23 2.07 -6.60 8.23
C THR A 23 2.05 -5.36 9.11
N HIS A 24 1.84 -4.16 8.55
CA HIS A 24 1.73 -2.92 9.34
C HIS A 24 0.60 -2.99 10.38
N ARG A 25 -0.57 -3.49 9.97
CA ARG A 25 -1.75 -3.62 10.85
C ARG A 25 -1.49 -4.60 11.98
N ALA A 26 -0.97 -5.78 11.65
CA ALA A 26 -0.67 -6.82 12.62
C ALA A 26 0.37 -6.36 13.64
N LEU A 27 1.47 -5.73 13.20
CA LEU A 27 2.50 -5.18 14.09
C LEU A 27 1.91 -4.11 15.03
N THR A 28 1.05 -3.24 14.51
CA THR A 28 0.43 -2.18 15.32
C THR A 28 -0.55 -2.78 16.33
N CYS A 29 -1.46 -3.67 15.93
CA CYS A 29 -2.40 -4.32 16.84
C CYS A 29 -1.67 -5.17 17.89
N ALA A 30 -0.63 -5.90 17.50
CA ALA A 30 0.20 -6.70 18.40
C ALA A 30 0.93 -5.82 19.44
N SER A 31 1.40 -4.63 19.04
CA SER A 31 2.05 -3.70 19.98
C SER A 31 1.10 -3.16 21.05
N LEU A 32 -0.20 -3.10 20.75
CA LEU A 32 -1.27 -2.67 21.67
C LEU A 32 -1.78 -3.79 22.57
N ALA A 33 -1.55 -5.06 22.21
CA ALA A 33 -1.97 -6.23 22.96
C ALA A 33 -1.00 -6.52 24.12
N ARG A 34 -1.51 -6.66 25.35
CA ARG A 34 -0.65 -7.00 26.51
C ARG A 34 -0.18 -8.44 26.47
N GLY A 35 1.10 -8.67 26.24
CA GLY A 35 1.73 -9.99 26.18
C GLY A 35 2.39 -10.24 24.84
N ARG A 36 2.67 -11.52 24.55
CA ARG A 36 3.36 -11.95 23.32
C ARG A 36 2.35 -12.29 22.23
N SER A 37 2.42 -11.58 21.11
CA SER A 37 1.78 -11.96 19.86
C SER A 37 2.83 -12.47 18.87
N ARG A 38 2.42 -13.37 17.97
CA ARG A 38 3.28 -13.90 16.92
C ARG A 38 2.71 -13.56 15.54
N ILE A 39 3.49 -12.85 14.74
CA ILE A 39 3.12 -12.51 13.35
C ILE A 39 3.88 -13.47 12.43
N LEU A 40 3.16 -14.41 11.82
CA LEU A 40 3.70 -15.37 10.86
C LEU A 40 3.78 -14.76 9.47
N ASN A 41 4.83 -15.11 8.74
CA ASN A 41 5.05 -14.67 7.36
C ASN A 41 4.96 -13.14 7.18
N PRO A 42 5.64 -12.32 8.00
CA PRO A 42 5.61 -10.86 7.84
C PRO A 42 6.40 -10.42 6.62
N LEU A 43 5.99 -9.33 5.96
CA LEU A 43 6.85 -8.68 4.99
C LEU A 43 7.97 -7.94 5.72
N LEU A 44 9.21 -8.17 5.31
CA LEU A 44 10.39 -7.41 5.73
C LEU A 44 10.83 -6.49 4.59
N SER A 45 10.37 -5.25 4.60
CA SER A 45 10.65 -4.20 3.62
C SER A 45 11.01 -2.90 4.33
N ASP A 46 11.50 -1.90 3.62
CA ASP A 46 11.88 -0.60 4.23
C ASP A 46 10.72 0.00 5.03
N ASP A 47 9.50 -0.01 4.47
CA ASP A 47 8.32 0.52 5.15
C ASP A 47 7.99 -0.23 6.44
N THR A 48 8.07 -1.55 6.45
CA THR A 48 7.74 -2.37 7.63
C THR A 48 8.85 -2.33 8.67
N PHE A 49 10.12 -2.27 8.26
CA PHE A 49 11.24 -1.99 9.16
C PHE A 49 11.11 -0.62 9.82
N THR A 50 10.64 0.39 9.08
CA THR A 50 10.34 1.70 9.66
C THR A 50 9.27 1.61 10.75
N SER A 51 8.21 0.80 10.57
CA SER A 51 7.22 0.56 11.62
C SER A 51 7.82 -0.14 12.85
N LEU A 52 8.66 -1.16 12.64
CA LEU A 52 9.37 -1.83 13.75
C LEU A 52 10.23 -0.83 14.53
N LYS A 53 11.07 -0.05 13.85
CA LYS A 53 11.93 0.97 14.47
C LYS A 53 11.11 2.01 15.27
N ALA A 54 9.98 2.47 14.69
CA ALA A 54 9.11 3.42 15.35
C ALA A 54 8.47 2.84 16.63
N LEU A 55 7.97 1.60 16.59
CA LEU A 55 7.42 0.92 17.74
C LEU A 55 8.49 0.57 18.79
N MET A 56 9.70 0.18 18.37
CA MET A 56 10.85 -0.02 19.28
C MET A 56 11.22 1.28 19.99
N SER A 57 11.13 2.42 19.30
CA SER A 57 11.36 3.74 19.90
C SER A 57 10.35 4.07 20.99
N LEU A 58 9.15 3.49 20.91
CA LEU A 58 8.10 3.59 21.92
C LEU A 58 8.22 2.54 23.04
N GLY A 59 9.26 1.69 23.01
CA GLY A 59 9.55 0.71 24.06
C GLY A 59 9.01 -0.69 23.79
N ILE A 60 8.41 -0.96 22.64
CA ILE A 60 7.96 -2.31 22.27
C ILE A 60 9.18 -3.17 21.91
N GLU A 61 9.20 -4.40 22.39
CA GLU A 61 10.26 -5.38 22.13
C GLU A 61 9.80 -6.38 21.06
N PHE A 62 10.76 -6.77 20.20
CA PHE A 62 10.55 -7.71 19.12
C PHE A 62 11.62 -8.79 19.10
N SER A 63 11.24 -10.02 18.74
CA SER A 63 12.16 -11.08 18.31
C SER A 63 11.84 -11.40 16.86
N ILE A 64 12.81 -11.20 15.97
CA ILE A 64 12.62 -11.28 14.51
C ILE A 64 13.36 -12.50 13.98
N THR A 65 12.67 -13.33 13.21
CA THR A 65 13.23 -14.45 12.45
C THR A 65 12.77 -14.32 10.99
N ASP A 66 13.29 -15.16 10.11
CA ASP A 66 12.88 -15.17 8.70
C ASP A 66 11.40 -15.58 8.50
N GLN A 67 10.81 -16.29 9.47
CA GLN A 67 9.46 -16.84 9.35
C GLN A 67 8.41 -16.09 10.17
N HIS A 68 8.82 -15.42 11.26
CA HIS A 68 7.88 -14.73 12.14
C HIS A 68 8.53 -13.60 12.93
N ILE A 69 7.68 -12.71 13.43
CA ILE A 69 8.01 -11.67 14.40
C ILE A 69 7.20 -11.93 15.65
N ASP A 70 7.87 -12.16 16.79
CA ASP A 70 7.25 -12.11 18.11
C ASP A 70 7.25 -10.66 18.59
N VAL A 71 6.09 -10.17 19.01
CA VAL A 71 5.84 -8.81 19.49
C VAL A 71 5.45 -8.87 20.95
N PHE A 72 6.23 -8.21 21.84
CA PHE A 72 5.94 -8.11 23.28
C PHE A 72 5.28 -6.76 23.56
N GLY A 73 3.96 -6.70 23.41
CA GLY A 73 3.19 -5.45 23.43
C GLY A 73 2.52 -5.13 24.76
N GLY A 74 1.80 -4.02 24.78
CA GLY A 74 0.88 -3.60 25.85
C GLY A 74 1.37 -2.46 26.71
N GLU A 75 2.65 -2.21 26.87
CA GLU A 75 3.17 -1.10 27.66
C GLU A 75 4.14 -0.24 26.86
N PHE A 76 3.78 1.03 26.66
CA PHE A 76 4.63 1.99 25.97
C PHE A 76 5.52 2.74 26.95
N LYS A 77 6.83 2.63 26.75
CA LYS A 77 7.89 3.35 27.49
C LYS A 77 8.79 4.04 26.47
N PRO A 78 8.42 5.24 25.98
CA PRO A 78 9.21 5.93 24.96
C PRO A 78 10.66 6.07 25.36
N LYS A 79 11.57 5.58 24.50
CA LYS A 79 13.03 5.64 24.68
C LYS A 79 13.63 6.93 24.07
N VAL A 80 12.88 7.57 23.18
CA VAL A 80 13.29 8.79 22.47
C VAL A 80 12.11 9.76 22.38
N SER A 81 12.41 11.04 22.19
CA SER A 81 11.39 12.08 21.99
C SER A 81 11.09 12.34 20.50
N LEU A 82 11.96 11.89 19.59
CA LEU A 82 11.80 12.05 18.14
C LEU A 82 11.70 10.68 17.47
N ILE A 83 10.60 10.48 16.75
CA ILE A 83 10.34 9.26 15.96
C ILE A 83 10.42 9.65 14.48
N ASN A 84 11.33 9.03 13.74
CA ASN A 84 11.43 9.21 12.30
C ASN A 84 10.68 8.10 11.57
N CYS A 85 9.67 8.50 10.77
CA CYS A 85 8.89 7.59 9.92
C CYS A 85 9.49 7.44 8.52
N GLU A 86 10.68 7.96 8.28
CA GLU A 86 11.36 7.93 6.98
C GLU A 86 10.41 8.36 5.86
N GLU A 87 10.16 7.52 4.87
CA GLU A 87 9.17 7.78 3.81
C GLU A 87 7.88 6.94 3.94
N SER A 88 7.73 6.17 5.03
CA SER A 88 6.60 5.27 5.23
C SER A 88 5.32 5.99 5.66
N GLY A 89 4.40 6.14 4.70
CA GLY A 89 3.10 6.77 4.95
C GLY A 89 2.25 6.00 5.95
N THR A 90 2.24 4.69 5.91
CA THR A 90 1.44 3.86 6.84
C THR A 90 2.00 3.95 8.25
N THR A 91 3.34 3.88 8.41
CA THR A 91 3.99 4.05 9.71
C THR A 91 3.61 5.39 10.33
N LEU A 92 3.74 6.49 9.57
CA LEU A 92 3.38 7.83 10.07
C LEU A 92 1.96 7.86 10.65
N ARG A 93 0.95 7.40 9.86
CA ARG A 93 -0.45 7.51 10.26
C ARG A 93 -0.76 6.64 11.48
N PHE A 94 -0.24 5.42 11.52
CA PHE A 94 -0.49 4.50 12.64
C PHE A 94 0.24 4.95 13.91
N ILE A 95 1.48 5.41 13.80
CA ILE A 95 2.25 5.93 14.93
C ILE A 95 1.59 7.20 15.50
N LEU A 96 1.04 8.09 14.67
CA LEU A 96 0.30 9.26 15.17
C LEU A 96 -0.89 8.85 16.06
N GLY A 97 -1.63 7.81 15.65
CA GLY A 97 -2.65 7.24 16.51
C GLY A 97 -2.07 6.69 17.82
N VAL A 98 -1.05 5.82 17.74
CA VAL A 98 -0.45 5.18 18.92
C VAL A 98 0.09 6.21 19.92
N ILE A 99 0.84 7.22 19.47
CA ILE A 99 1.40 8.22 20.38
C ILE A 99 0.35 9.13 21.01
N SER A 100 -0.85 9.22 20.45
CA SER A 100 -1.95 9.96 21.06
C SER A 100 -2.44 9.32 22.37
N LEU A 101 -2.20 8.01 22.56
CA LEU A 101 -2.46 7.28 23.79
C LEU A 101 -1.41 7.53 24.90
N ILE A 102 -0.24 8.08 24.54
CA ILE A 102 0.92 8.17 25.40
C ILE A 102 1.07 9.61 25.92
N ASN A 103 0.96 9.80 27.24
CA ASN A 103 1.03 11.13 27.88
C ASN A 103 2.48 11.64 28.00
N ASN A 104 3.19 11.66 26.87
CA ASN A 104 4.55 12.18 26.74
C ASN A 104 4.62 13.16 25.58
N ARG A 105 5.54 14.13 25.66
CA ARG A 105 5.85 14.95 24.49
C ARG A 105 6.68 14.15 23.50
N LEU A 106 6.07 13.77 22.37
CA LEU A 106 6.69 13.01 21.28
C LEU A 106 6.59 13.80 19.97
N VAL A 107 7.67 13.82 19.21
CA VAL A 107 7.75 14.46 17.89
C VAL A 107 7.84 13.38 16.83
N VAL A 108 7.06 13.53 15.76
CA VAL A 108 7.13 12.65 14.60
C VAL A 108 7.63 13.45 13.41
N SER A 109 8.62 12.91 12.73
CA SER A 109 9.20 13.44 11.50
C SER A 109 9.18 12.38 10.39
N GLY A 110 9.60 12.78 9.21
CA GLY A 110 9.78 11.92 8.05
C GLY A 110 10.68 12.56 7.01
N SER A 111 10.80 11.95 5.85
CA SER A 111 11.67 12.41 4.77
C SER A 111 10.98 12.27 3.41
N GLY A 112 11.65 12.77 2.36
CA GLY A 112 11.25 12.60 0.96
C GLY A 112 9.82 13.04 0.67
N SER A 113 9.07 12.20 -0.01
CA SER A 113 7.68 12.46 -0.40
C SER A 113 6.74 12.64 0.80
N LEU A 114 7.06 12.04 1.95
CA LEU A 114 6.21 12.08 3.14
C LEU A 114 6.03 13.50 3.70
N LEU A 115 7.02 14.38 3.50
CA LEU A 115 6.95 15.79 3.93
C LEU A 115 5.85 16.60 3.23
N ARG A 116 5.40 16.14 2.05
CA ARG A 116 4.36 16.81 1.24
C ARG A 116 3.00 16.11 1.32
N ARG A 117 2.90 15.01 2.06
CA ARG A 117 1.64 14.26 2.19
C ARG A 117 0.80 14.80 3.35
N PRO A 118 -0.46 15.18 3.12
CA PRO A 118 -1.28 15.81 4.14
C PRO A 118 -1.61 14.83 5.29
N ILE A 119 -1.72 15.40 6.50
CA ILE A 119 -2.09 14.70 7.74
C ILE A 119 -3.08 15.49 8.59
N GLY A 120 -3.47 16.70 8.18
CA GLY A 120 -4.30 17.60 8.98
C GLY A 120 -5.63 17.02 9.42
N GLU A 121 -6.33 16.28 8.54
CA GLU A 121 -7.58 15.60 8.90
C GLU A 121 -7.39 14.56 10.03
N LEU A 122 -6.27 13.81 10.03
CA LEU A 122 -5.98 12.88 11.12
C LEU A 122 -5.68 13.62 12.42
N VAL A 123 -4.87 14.69 12.35
CA VAL A 123 -4.55 15.53 13.53
C VAL A 123 -5.81 16.13 14.12
N LYS A 124 -6.70 16.68 13.29
CA LYS A 124 -7.99 17.21 13.72
C LYS A 124 -8.83 16.14 14.42
N ALA A 125 -8.99 14.96 13.81
CA ALA A 125 -9.79 13.88 14.38
C ALA A 125 -9.22 13.36 15.71
N LEU A 126 -7.89 13.28 15.85
CA LEU A 126 -7.24 12.92 17.12
C LEU A 126 -7.52 13.96 18.20
N ASN A 127 -7.51 15.26 17.85
CA ASN A 127 -7.85 16.35 18.76
C ASN A 127 -9.34 16.35 19.15
N ASP A 128 -10.25 16.05 18.21
CA ASP A 128 -11.69 15.88 18.49
C ASP A 128 -11.93 14.73 19.50
N LEU A 129 -11.05 13.72 19.50
CA LEU A 129 -11.07 12.58 20.43
C LEU A 129 -10.26 12.84 21.72
N GLY A 130 -9.92 14.11 22.01
CA GLY A 130 -9.32 14.55 23.26
C GLY A 130 -7.79 14.50 23.30
N ALA A 131 -7.11 14.06 22.26
CA ALA A 131 -5.65 14.14 22.19
C ALA A 131 -5.19 15.60 22.04
N LYS A 132 -3.94 15.88 22.42
CA LYS A 132 -3.29 17.15 22.17
C LYS A 132 -2.18 16.95 21.14
N VAL A 133 -2.52 17.15 19.87
CA VAL A 133 -1.62 16.96 18.74
C VAL A 133 -1.51 18.25 17.93
N LEU A 134 -0.28 18.65 17.61
CA LEU A 134 0.04 19.86 16.85
C LEU A 134 0.82 19.46 15.60
N SER A 135 0.52 20.07 14.46
CA SER A 135 1.23 19.88 13.19
C SER A 135 1.67 21.21 12.59
N ASN A 136 2.59 21.17 11.67
CA ASN A 136 2.99 22.32 10.88
C ASN A 136 2.00 22.52 9.73
N GLY A 137 0.91 23.24 9.98
CA GLY A 137 -0.24 23.24 9.06
C GLY A 137 -0.76 21.83 8.88
N ASP A 138 -0.91 21.39 7.63
CA ASP A 138 -1.37 20.05 7.28
C ASP A 138 -0.23 19.02 7.17
N TYR A 139 1.01 19.35 7.55
CA TYR A 139 2.20 18.56 7.23
C TYR A 139 3.06 18.25 8.46
N LEU A 140 4.09 17.44 8.25
CA LEU A 140 5.15 17.19 9.23
C LEU A 140 6.00 18.46 9.51
N PRO A 141 6.62 18.58 10.71
CA PRO A 141 6.57 17.63 11.82
C PRO A 141 5.28 17.72 12.64
N VAL A 142 4.99 16.63 13.39
CA VAL A 142 3.87 16.58 14.34
C VAL A 142 4.39 16.41 15.74
N ILE A 143 3.77 17.11 16.69
CA ILE A 143 4.05 17.00 18.13
C ILE A 143 2.78 16.48 18.81
N SER A 144 2.89 15.39 19.54
CA SER A 144 1.83 14.85 20.40
C SER A 144 2.19 15.00 21.87
N TYR A 145 1.20 15.33 22.68
CA TYR A 145 1.29 15.32 24.14
C TYR A 145 0.39 14.24 24.76
N GLY A 146 -0.18 13.39 23.93
CA GLY A 146 -1.12 12.36 24.37
C GLY A 146 -2.51 12.91 24.68
N GLY A 147 -3.21 12.29 25.63
CA GLY A 147 -4.50 12.75 26.11
C GLY A 147 -5.72 12.15 25.43
N PHE A 148 -5.54 11.19 24.51
CA PHE A 148 -6.62 10.51 23.79
C PHE A 148 -7.65 9.93 24.77
N ARG A 149 -8.93 10.26 24.57
CA ARG A 149 -10.02 9.89 25.49
C ARG A 149 -11.09 9.03 24.83
N GLY A 150 -11.42 9.29 23.59
CA GLY A 150 -12.57 8.75 22.88
C GLY A 150 -13.65 9.80 22.66
N GLY A 151 -14.86 9.37 22.33
CA GLY A 151 -15.99 10.26 22.01
C GLY A 151 -16.34 10.23 20.53
N VAL A 152 -16.63 11.38 19.92
CA VAL A 152 -17.10 11.46 18.53
C VAL A 152 -16.12 12.23 17.67
N ALA A 153 -15.65 11.62 16.57
CA ALA A 153 -14.87 12.30 15.55
C ALA A 153 -15.57 12.28 14.19
N ARG A 154 -15.41 13.36 13.42
CA ARG A 154 -15.87 13.48 12.04
C ARG A 154 -14.68 13.54 11.11
N VAL A 155 -14.61 12.62 10.12
CA VAL A 155 -13.43 12.44 9.26
C VAL A 155 -13.87 12.35 7.80
N ARG A 156 -13.15 13.00 6.92
CA ARG A 156 -13.32 12.81 5.48
C ARG A 156 -12.80 11.45 5.05
N GLY A 157 -13.60 10.70 4.27
CA GLY A 157 -13.26 9.38 3.75
C GLY A 157 -12.51 9.40 2.43
N ASP A 158 -12.48 10.55 1.75
CA ASP A 158 -11.93 10.73 0.40
C ASP A 158 -10.47 11.19 0.36
N ILE A 159 -9.79 11.36 1.51
CA ILE A 159 -8.37 11.76 1.56
C ILE A 159 -7.48 10.52 1.75
N SER A 160 -7.66 9.78 2.83
CA SER A 160 -6.86 8.59 3.12
C SER A 160 -7.56 7.61 4.06
N SER A 161 -7.72 6.36 3.59
CA SER A 161 -8.20 5.26 4.44
C SER A 161 -7.27 4.96 5.63
N GLN A 162 -6.00 5.38 5.57
CA GLN A 162 -5.05 5.22 6.66
C GLN A 162 -5.40 6.10 7.87
N PHE A 163 -6.06 7.24 7.67
CA PHE A 163 -6.54 8.08 8.78
C PHE A 163 -7.60 7.34 9.58
N ILE A 164 -8.59 6.80 8.88
CA ILE A 164 -9.68 6.03 9.49
C ILE A 164 -9.10 4.79 10.17
N SER A 165 -8.21 4.05 9.49
CA SER A 165 -7.55 2.86 10.07
C SER A 165 -6.77 3.20 11.34
N SER A 166 -6.04 4.30 11.37
CA SER A 166 -5.30 4.78 12.55
C SER A 166 -6.24 5.03 13.73
N LEU A 167 -7.32 5.77 13.49
CA LEU A 167 -8.32 6.08 14.51
C LEU A 167 -8.99 4.81 15.04
N LEU A 168 -9.42 3.90 14.16
CA LEU A 168 -10.04 2.63 14.53
C LEU A 168 -9.15 1.79 15.43
N ILE A 169 -7.85 1.69 15.10
CA ILE A 169 -6.89 0.89 15.87
C ILE A 169 -6.74 1.43 17.29
N VAL A 170 -6.61 2.73 17.47
CA VAL A 170 -6.33 3.28 18.81
C VAL A 170 -7.59 3.48 19.65
N SER A 171 -8.73 3.64 19.00
CA SER A 171 -10.02 3.90 19.70
C SER A 171 -10.47 2.77 20.60
N ALA A 172 -10.07 1.52 20.36
CA ALA A 172 -10.37 0.40 21.25
C ALA A 172 -9.78 0.58 22.66
N LEU A 173 -8.67 1.32 22.78
CA LEU A 173 -7.99 1.62 24.04
C LEU A 173 -8.37 2.99 24.63
N ALA A 174 -9.37 3.64 24.06
CA ALA A 174 -9.90 4.90 24.57
C ALA A 174 -10.50 4.73 25.97
N LYS A 175 -10.59 5.83 26.73
CA LYS A 175 -11.25 5.85 28.05
C LYS A 175 -12.77 5.83 27.96
N GLU A 176 -13.30 6.20 26.79
CA GLU A 176 -14.74 6.27 26.50
C GLU A 176 -14.99 5.59 25.13
N PRO A 177 -16.19 5.04 24.88
CA PRO A 177 -16.57 4.51 23.58
C PRO A 177 -16.35 5.55 22.48
N THR A 178 -15.91 5.11 21.31
CA THR A 178 -15.58 6.03 20.21
C THR A 178 -16.49 5.80 19.02
N THR A 179 -17.06 6.89 18.50
CA THR A 179 -17.83 6.93 17.25
C THR A 179 -17.07 7.73 16.20
N ILE A 180 -16.79 7.11 15.06
CA ILE A 180 -16.13 7.77 13.93
C ILE A 180 -17.15 7.90 12.79
N ILE A 181 -17.47 9.14 12.42
CA ILE A 181 -18.45 9.47 11.38
C ILE A 181 -17.71 9.89 10.12
N ILE A 182 -17.95 9.19 9.01
CA ILE A 182 -17.37 9.52 7.71
C ILE A 182 -18.24 10.55 7.02
N THR A 183 -17.67 11.69 6.66
CA THR A 183 -18.39 12.88 6.17
C THR A 183 -18.38 13.05 4.66
N SER A 184 -17.66 12.18 3.93
CA SER A 184 -17.61 12.16 2.46
C SER A 184 -17.66 10.71 1.96
N LYS A 185 -17.55 10.47 0.66
CA LYS A 185 -17.41 9.11 0.12
C LYS A 185 -16.22 8.40 0.80
N LEU A 186 -16.45 7.19 1.30
CA LEU A 186 -15.38 6.34 1.83
C LEU A 186 -14.63 5.66 0.69
N GLU A 187 -13.58 6.29 0.22
CA GLU A 187 -12.69 5.71 -0.79
C GLU A 187 -11.65 4.78 -0.18
N SER A 188 -11.18 3.81 -0.97
CA SER A 188 -10.31 2.73 -0.47
C SER A 188 -10.93 2.00 0.74
N LYS A 189 -12.25 1.84 0.75
CA LYS A 189 -13.00 1.10 1.78
C LYS A 189 -12.39 -0.28 2.09
N PRO A 190 -11.93 -1.08 1.11
CA PRO A 190 -11.31 -2.38 1.39
C PRO A 190 -10.15 -2.32 2.39
N TYR A 191 -9.31 -1.28 2.34
CA TYR A 191 -8.20 -1.12 3.30
C TYR A 191 -8.69 -0.83 4.74
N VAL A 192 -9.84 -0.17 4.89
CA VAL A 192 -10.48 -0.01 6.21
C VAL A 192 -11.02 -1.36 6.69
N MET A 193 -11.65 -2.14 5.80
CA MET A 193 -12.15 -3.49 6.13
C MET A 193 -11.02 -4.44 6.53
N MET A 194 -9.84 -4.36 5.89
CA MET A 194 -8.63 -5.07 6.33
C MET A 194 -8.26 -4.72 7.77
N THR A 195 -8.41 -3.46 8.17
CA THR A 195 -8.15 -3.02 9.55
C THR A 195 -9.14 -3.64 10.52
N LEU A 196 -10.44 -3.61 10.21
CA LEU A 196 -11.46 -4.25 11.03
C LEU A 196 -11.21 -5.75 11.17
N LYS A 197 -10.85 -6.42 10.08
CA LYS A 197 -10.54 -7.86 10.09
C LYS A 197 -9.32 -8.17 10.95
N THR A 198 -8.27 -7.36 10.85
CA THR A 198 -7.08 -7.52 11.71
C THR A 198 -7.46 -7.29 13.18
N GLN A 199 -8.18 -6.22 13.50
CA GLN A 199 -8.64 -5.94 14.86
C GLN A 199 -9.48 -7.08 15.44
N GLU A 200 -10.37 -7.67 14.64
CA GLU A 200 -11.20 -8.82 15.05
C GLU A 200 -10.33 -10.02 15.45
N CYS A 201 -9.24 -10.31 14.71
CA CYS A 201 -8.28 -11.36 15.07
C CYS A 201 -7.62 -11.09 16.43
N PHE A 202 -7.40 -9.83 16.78
CA PHE A 202 -6.86 -9.40 18.07
C PHE A 202 -7.94 -9.14 19.13
N GLY A 203 -9.19 -9.59 18.90
CA GLY A 203 -10.28 -9.55 19.87
C GLY A 203 -11.06 -8.24 19.94
N VAL A 204 -10.86 -7.32 18.98
CA VAL A 204 -11.58 -6.04 18.89
C VAL A 204 -12.59 -6.10 17.76
N ARG A 205 -13.89 -6.07 18.07
CA ARG A 205 -14.95 -6.09 17.06
C ARG A 205 -15.61 -4.73 16.96
N VAL A 206 -15.38 -4.05 15.83
CA VAL A 206 -15.95 -2.74 15.50
C VAL A 206 -17.27 -2.95 14.74
N VAL A 207 -18.29 -2.18 15.07
CA VAL A 207 -19.55 -2.14 14.31
C VAL A 207 -19.43 -1.05 13.24
N PHE A 208 -19.80 -1.37 12.00
CA PHE A 208 -19.78 -0.43 10.88
C PHE A 208 -21.14 -0.42 10.18
N ASN A 209 -21.86 0.69 10.26
CA ASN A 209 -23.15 0.91 9.60
C ASN A 209 -23.20 2.34 9.03
N ASP A 210 -23.72 2.49 7.83
CA ASP A 210 -24.05 3.79 7.21
C ASP A 210 -22.99 4.90 7.39
N ASN A 211 -21.73 4.60 7.09
CA ASN A 211 -20.59 5.52 7.27
C ASN A 211 -20.23 5.86 8.73
N VAL A 212 -20.74 5.11 9.70
CA VAL A 212 -20.43 5.27 11.11
C VAL A 212 -19.72 4.02 11.62
N PHE A 213 -18.59 4.20 12.28
CA PHE A 213 -17.88 3.16 13.00
C PHE A 213 -18.08 3.37 14.50
N GLU A 214 -18.59 2.34 15.17
CA GLU A 214 -18.70 2.28 16.63
C GLU A 214 -17.61 1.35 17.15
N VAL A 215 -16.64 1.92 17.86
CA VAL A 215 -15.50 1.20 18.41
C VAL A 215 -15.72 0.98 19.90
N PRO A 216 -15.85 -0.28 20.36
CA PRO A 216 -16.01 -0.58 21.76
C PRO A 216 -14.73 -0.31 22.54
N GLN A 217 -14.86 0.04 23.82
CA GLN A 217 -13.76 0.11 24.76
C GLN A 217 -13.36 -1.30 25.19
N VAL A 218 -12.31 -1.85 24.57
CA VAL A 218 -11.85 -3.22 24.83
C VAL A 218 -10.36 -3.36 24.58
N SER A 219 -9.66 -4.15 25.38
CA SER A 219 -8.25 -4.39 25.22
C SER A 219 -7.97 -5.39 24.10
N TYR A 220 -6.91 -5.15 23.33
CA TYR A 220 -6.37 -6.11 22.38
C TYR A 220 -5.87 -7.35 23.12
N ARG A 221 -6.02 -8.53 22.49
CA ARG A 221 -5.55 -9.81 23.02
C ARG A 221 -4.35 -10.28 22.21
N PRO A 222 -3.29 -10.75 22.87
CA PRO A 222 -2.18 -11.40 22.17
C PRO A 222 -2.69 -12.55 21.30
N THR A 223 -2.20 -12.62 20.07
CA THR A 223 -2.64 -13.65 19.13
C THR A 223 -1.53 -14.06 18.18
N GLU A 224 -1.70 -15.20 17.52
CA GLU A 224 -0.93 -15.58 16.37
C GLU A 224 -1.70 -15.12 15.11
N PHE A 225 -1.05 -14.33 14.27
CA PHE A 225 -1.63 -13.76 13.06
C PHE A 225 -0.77 -14.13 11.86
N SER A 226 -1.34 -14.81 10.88
CA SER A 226 -0.66 -15.14 9.63
C SER A 226 -0.94 -14.09 8.57
N VAL A 227 0.14 -13.49 8.04
CA VAL A 227 0.06 -12.52 6.95
C VAL A 227 -0.12 -13.26 5.63
N GLU A 228 -1.20 -12.96 4.90
CA GLU A 228 -1.49 -13.52 3.59
C GLU A 228 -0.61 -12.91 2.49
N GLY A 229 -0.60 -13.51 1.30
CA GLY A 229 0.09 -13.01 0.12
C GLY A 229 -0.42 -11.63 -0.32
N ASP A 230 0.47 -10.81 -0.88
CA ASP A 230 0.20 -9.43 -1.28
C ASP A 230 -0.33 -9.33 -2.71
N TRP A 231 -1.62 -9.02 -2.86
CA TRP A 231 -2.23 -8.79 -4.17
C TRP A 231 -1.63 -7.58 -4.89
N SER A 232 -1.22 -6.55 -4.17
CA SER A 232 -0.59 -5.37 -4.80
C SER A 232 0.73 -5.72 -5.47
N SER A 233 1.55 -6.54 -4.80
CA SER A 233 2.88 -6.93 -5.28
C SER A 233 2.81 -7.87 -6.49
N ILE A 234 1.84 -8.78 -6.55
CA ILE A 234 1.74 -9.73 -7.66
C ILE A 234 1.11 -9.16 -8.93
N THR A 235 0.45 -7.99 -8.85
CA THR A 235 -0.22 -7.38 -10.01
C THR A 235 0.73 -7.20 -11.20
N TYR A 236 1.99 -6.91 -10.95
CA TYR A 236 3.00 -6.70 -11.98
C TYR A 236 3.26 -7.99 -12.77
N PHE A 237 3.40 -9.11 -12.07
CA PHE A 237 3.64 -10.40 -12.72
C PHE A 237 2.41 -10.91 -13.46
N LEU A 238 1.20 -10.67 -12.91
CA LEU A 238 -0.05 -11.01 -13.60
C LEU A 238 -0.21 -10.20 -14.89
N VAL A 239 0.10 -8.90 -14.86
CA VAL A 239 0.07 -8.04 -16.05
C VAL A 239 1.18 -8.43 -17.02
N GLY A 240 2.41 -8.72 -16.55
CA GLY A 240 3.51 -9.21 -17.38
C GLY A 240 3.12 -10.48 -18.15
N ALA A 241 2.51 -11.45 -17.47
CA ALA A 241 2.00 -12.69 -18.10
C ALA A 241 0.89 -12.41 -19.12
N ALA A 242 -0.02 -11.49 -18.83
CA ALA A 242 -1.07 -11.10 -19.77
C ALA A 242 -0.49 -10.44 -21.03
N ILE A 243 0.60 -9.68 -20.92
CA ILE A 243 1.29 -9.05 -22.05
C ILE A 243 2.01 -10.08 -22.91
N SER A 244 2.79 -10.99 -22.31
CA SER A 244 3.68 -11.87 -23.08
C SER A 244 4.10 -13.11 -22.29
N GLY A 245 3.20 -14.05 -22.04
CA GLY A 245 3.61 -15.34 -21.48
C GLY A 245 2.60 -15.97 -20.53
N TYR A 246 3.11 -16.49 -19.41
CA TYR A 246 2.35 -17.23 -18.42
C TYR A 246 2.97 -17.08 -17.03
N VAL A 247 2.14 -16.94 -16.02
CA VAL A 247 2.57 -17.03 -14.63
C VAL A 247 1.54 -17.75 -13.77
N ARG A 248 2.00 -18.59 -12.86
CA ARG A 248 1.23 -19.09 -11.73
C ARG A 248 1.77 -18.50 -10.44
N ILE A 249 0.93 -17.81 -9.68
CA ILE A 249 1.28 -17.25 -8.37
C ILE A 249 0.63 -18.08 -7.28
N LEU A 250 1.47 -18.62 -6.38
CA LEU A 250 1.06 -19.43 -5.23
C LEU A 250 0.93 -18.55 -3.96
N ASN A 251 0.31 -19.08 -2.93
CA ASN A 251 0.14 -18.44 -1.63
C ASN A 251 -0.62 -17.12 -1.72
N ILE A 252 -1.67 -17.09 -2.52
CA ILE A 252 -2.55 -15.93 -2.66
C ILE A 252 -3.99 -16.33 -2.31
N ASN A 253 -4.65 -15.53 -1.50
CA ASN A 253 -6.03 -15.75 -1.11
C ASN A 253 -7.00 -15.05 -2.07
N PRO A 254 -7.76 -15.77 -2.91
CA PRO A 254 -8.74 -15.19 -3.82
C PRO A 254 -9.90 -14.46 -3.10
N GLU A 255 -10.18 -14.84 -1.85
CA GLU A 255 -11.21 -14.21 -1.02
C GLU A 255 -10.70 -13.05 -0.17
N SER A 256 -9.45 -12.61 -0.40
CA SER A 256 -8.82 -11.51 0.33
C SER A 256 -9.63 -10.22 0.25
N LEU A 257 -9.55 -9.42 1.32
CA LEU A 257 -10.08 -8.05 1.37
C LEU A 257 -9.17 -7.03 0.69
N GLN A 258 -7.98 -7.41 0.23
CA GLN A 258 -7.08 -6.52 -0.50
C GLN A 258 -7.74 -6.03 -1.78
N SER A 259 -7.86 -4.70 -1.95
CA SER A 259 -8.57 -4.11 -3.10
C SER A 259 -7.91 -4.44 -4.43
N ASP A 260 -6.58 -4.60 -4.42
CA ASP A 260 -5.79 -4.80 -5.64
C ASP A 260 -5.99 -6.20 -6.27
N LYS A 261 -6.69 -7.14 -5.58
CA LYS A 261 -7.16 -8.37 -6.22
C LYS A 261 -8.10 -8.12 -7.41
N ARG A 262 -8.71 -6.94 -7.47
CA ARG A 262 -9.53 -6.50 -8.61
C ARG A 262 -8.77 -6.39 -9.93
N ILE A 263 -7.44 -6.50 -9.89
CA ILE A 263 -6.65 -6.68 -11.12
C ILE A 263 -7.18 -7.84 -11.97
N ILE A 264 -7.71 -8.88 -11.33
CA ILE A 264 -8.33 -10.05 -12.01
C ILE A 264 -9.50 -9.63 -12.90
N ASP A 265 -10.34 -8.72 -12.40
CA ASP A 265 -11.49 -8.21 -13.15
C ASP A 265 -11.02 -7.44 -14.39
N VAL A 266 -10.00 -6.59 -14.22
CA VAL A 266 -9.44 -5.81 -15.33
C VAL A 266 -8.75 -6.70 -16.36
N LEU A 267 -7.99 -7.71 -15.93
CA LEU A 267 -7.35 -8.67 -16.84
C LEU A 267 -8.38 -9.43 -17.68
N ARG A 268 -9.47 -9.87 -17.06
CA ARG A 268 -10.60 -10.52 -17.79
C ARG A 268 -11.29 -9.55 -18.76
N LEU A 269 -11.54 -8.31 -18.32
CA LEU A 269 -12.12 -7.25 -19.19
C LEU A 269 -11.21 -6.96 -20.39
N SER A 270 -9.90 -6.98 -20.20
CA SER A 270 -8.94 -6.77 -21.29
C SER A 270 -8.73 -8.02 -22.17
N GLY A 271 -9.38 -9.15 -21.86
CA GLY A 271 -9.32 -10.38 -22.65
C GLY A 271 -8.24 -11.37 -22.23
N ALA A 272 -7.48 -11.13 -21.16
CA ALA A 272 -6.48 -12.07 -20.66
C ALA A 272 -7.14 -13.33 -20.10
N SER A 273 -6.47 -14.47 -20.26
CA SER A 273 -6.91 -15.73 -19.65
C SER A 273 -6.51 -15.77 -18.19
N VAL A 274 -7.50 -15.91 -17.29
CA VAL A 274 -7.28 -15.90 -15.83
C VAL A 274 -8.00 -17.07 -15.18
N VAL A 275 -7.24 -17.91 -14.47
CA VAL A 275 -7.73 -19.04 -13.68
C VAL A 275 -7.41 -18.80 -12.20
N LEU A 276 -8.40 -19.01 -11.33
CA LEU A 276 -8.26 -18.92 -9.88
C LEU A 276 -8.39 -20.31 -9.27
N GLY A 277 -7.45 -20.66 -8.40
CA GLY A 277 -7.55 -21.82 -7.51
C GLY A 277 -7.94 -21.41 -6.09
N SER A 278 -7.75 -22.31 -5.13
CA SER A 278 -8.02 -22.06 -3.73
C SER A 278 -7.00 -21.10 -3.09
N ASP A 279 -5.73 -21.18 -3.50
CA ASP A 279 -4.59 -20.45 -2.95
C ASP A 279 -3.57 -20.01 -4.01
N TRP A 280 -4.00 -19.96 -5.28
CA TRP A 280 -3.18 -19.57 -6.42
C TRP A 280 -4.01 -18.87 -7.50
N VAL A 281 -3.31 -18.15 -8.37
CA VAL A 281 -3.85 -17.52 -9.57
C VAL A 281 -2.91 -17.79 -10.75
N GLU A 282 -3.49 -18.07 -11.91
CA GLU A 282 -2.78 -18.18 -13.19
C GLU A 282 -3.26 -17.11 -14.15
N VAL A 283 -2.32 -16.54 -14.89
CA VAL A 283 -2.59 -15.66 -16.01
C VAL A 283 -1.74 -16.07 -17.19
N SER A 284 -2.35 -16.08 -18.37
CA SER A 284 -1.64 -16.29 -19.63
C SER A 284 -2.03 -15.23 -20.66
N SER A 285 -1.08 -14.96 -21.56
CA SER A 285 -1.24 -13.99 -22.64
C SER A 285 -2.35 -14.38 -23.59
N SER A 286 -3.06 -13.36 -24.10
CA SER A 286 -4.07 -13.44 -25.14
C SER A 286 -4.12 -12.12 -25.90
N GLY A 287 -5.08 -11.94 -26.80
CA GLY A 287 -5.27 -10.64 -27.42
C GLY A 287 -5.83 -9.62 -26.42
N LEU A 288 -5.04 -8.61 -26.10
CA LEU A 288 -5.44 -7.57 -25.14
C LEU A 288 -6.22 -6.45 -25.84
N GLU A 289 -7.38 -6.12 -25.30
CA GLU A 289 -8.27 -5.02 -25.73
C GLU A 289 -8.33 -3.92 -24.67
N GLY A 290 -8.68 -2.71 -25.08
CA GLY A 290 -8.87 -1.57 -24.17
C GLY A 290 -10.00 -1.81 -23.18
N PHE A 291 -9.88 -1.19 -22.01
CA PHE A 291 -10.80 -1.38 -20.89
C PHE A 291 -11.15 -0.05 -20.21
N GLU A 292 -12.22 -0.06 -19.42
CA GLU A 292 -12.56 1.02 -18.49
C GLU A 292 -12.54 0.51 -17.05
N TYR A 293 -11.91 1.26 -16.15
CA TYR A 293 -11.83 0.88 -14.76
C TYR A 293 -11.73 2.09 -13.82
N ASP A 294 -12.42 2.01 -12.66
CA ASP A 294 -12.37 3.01 -11.58
C ASP A 294 -11.42 2.54 -10.47
N VAL A 295 -10.33 3.30 -10.27
CA VAL A 295 -9.30 3.01 -9.26
C VAL A 295 -9.54 3.67 -7.90
N SER A 296 -10.70 4.28 -7.65
CA SER A 296 -11.01 4.96 -6.38
C SER A 296 -10.78 4.06 -5.16
N ASP A 297 -11.11 2.76 -5.26
CA ASP A 297 -10.88 1.78 -4.20
C ASP A 297 -9.50 1.10 -4.27
N SER A 298 -8.84 1.13 -5.43
CA SER A 298 -7.55 0.48 -5.69
C SER A 298 -6.55 1.42 -6.39
N PRO A 299 -6.25 2.60 -5.80
CA PRO A 299 -5.42 3.63 -6.46
C PRO A 299 -3.99 3.17 -6.74
N ASP A 300 -3.58 2.10 -6.11
CA ASP A 300 -2.26 1.51 -6.30
C ASP A 300 -2.13 0.71 -7.60
N LEU A 301 -3.25 0.40 -8.26
CA LEU A 301 -3.27 -0.24 -9.57
C LEU A 301 -3.02 0.74 -10.74
N LEU A 302 -3.16 2.07 -10.56
CA LEU A 302 -3.02 3.02 -11.66
C LEU A 302 -1.74 2.80 -12.49
N PRO A 303 -0.52 2.66 -11.92
CA PRO A 303 0.68 2.48 -12.71
C PRO A 303 0.66 1.23 -13.58
N VAL A 304 0.29 0.08 -13.00
CA VAL A 304 0.30 -1.19 -13.73
C VAL A 304 -0.82 -1.28 -14.77
N LEU A 305 -2.01 -0.70 -14.47
CA LEU A 305 -3.11 -0.60 -15.43
C LEU A 305 -2.75 0.32 -16.61
N SER A 306 -1.97 1.36 -16.37
CA SER A 306 -1.52 2.26 -17.42
C SER A 306 -0.56 1.57 -18.38
N VAL A 307 0.29 0.68 -17.87
CA VAL A 307 1.15 -0.18 -18.71
C VAL A 307 0.33 -1.18 -19.49
N LEU A 308 -0.63 -1.86 -18.85
CA LEU A 308 -1.56 -2.77 -19.53
C LEU A 308 -2.31 -2.05 -20.65
N ALA A 309 -2.84 -0.85 -20.38
CA ALA A 309 -3.55 -0.02 -21.35
C ALA A 309 -2.69 0.38 -22.55
N ALA A 310 -1.41 0.70 -22.30
CA ALA A 310 -0.47 1.12 -23.35
C ALA A 310 -0.21 0.03 -24.39
N VAL A 311 -0.32 -1.24 -24.01
CA VAL A 311 -0.11 -2.40 -24.90
C VAL A 311 -1.40 -3.03 -25.40
N SER A 312 -2.56 -2.65 -24.86
CA SER A 312 -3.88 -3.14 -25.26
C SER A 312 -4.35 -2.47 -26.56
N LYS A 313 -5.12 -3.17 -27.37
CA LYS A 313 -5.68 -2.62 -28.61
C LYS A 313 -6.86 -1.70 -28.30
N GLY A 314 -6.89 -0.51 -28.91
CA GLY A 314 -7.95 0.48 -28.68
C GLY A 314 -7.58 1.51 -27.63
N THR A 315 -8.57 2.06 -26.95
CA THR A 315 -8.39 3.08 -25.91
C THR A 315 -8.91 2.56 -24.57
N SER A 316 -8.09 2.71 -23.52
CA SER A 316 -8.50 2.43 -22.15
C SER A 316 -8.75 3.72 -21.38
N VAL A 317 -9.67 3.67 -20.42
CA VAL A 317 -10.02 4.79 -19.55
C VAL A 317 -9.87 4.36 -18.09
N VAL A 318 -8.98 5.03 -17.36
CA VAL A 318 -8.82 4.82 -15.92
C VAL A 318 -9.37 6.02 -15.17
N ARG A 319 -10.43 5.80 -14.37
CA ARG A 319 -11.15 6.83 -13.60
C ARG A 319 -10.78 6.80 -12.13
N GLY A 320 -11.15 7.85 -11.38
CA GLY A 320 -10.92 7.93 -9.94
C GLY A 320 -9.47 8.19 -9.58
N VAL A 321 -8.72 8.91 -10.43
CA VAL A 321 -7.27 9.06 -10.32
C VAL A 321 -6.83 10.23 -9.45
N SER A 322 -7.73 11.10 -9.00
CA SER A 322 -7.37 12.32 -8.25
C SER A 322 -6.53 12.05 -7.02
N ARG A 323 -6.84 11.00 -6.24
CA ARG A 323 -6.06 10.61 -5.06
C ARG A 323 -4.69 10.02 -5.39
N CYS A 324 -4.50 9.54 -6.61
CA CYS A 324 -3.21 9.00 -7.04
C CYS A 324 -2.12 10.09 -7.09
N ARG A 325 -2.52 11.38 -7.12
CA ARG A 325 -1.60 12.52 -7.05
C ARG A 325 -1.02 12.75 -5.65
N LEU A 326 -1.65 12.21 -4.60
CA LEU A 326 -1.26 12.38 -3.20
C LEU A 326 -0.51 11.15 -2.64
N LYS A 327 0.09 10.35 -3.51
CA LYS A 327 0.85 9.14 -3.16
C LYS A 327 2.34 9.43 -3.00
N GLU A 328 3.18 8.42 -3.15
CA GLU A 328 4.65 8.52 -3.10
C GLU A 328 5.20 9.49 -4.15
N SER A 329 4.54 9.53 -5.31
CA SER A 329 4.68 10.53 -6.37
C SER A 329 3.30 11.06 -6.77
N ASP A 330 3.22 12.13 -7.56
CA ASP A 330 2.03 12.36 -8.39
C ASP A 330 2.02 11.27 -9.47
N ARG A 331 1.32 10.15 -9.19
CA ARG A 331 1.28 8.99 -10.08
C ARG A 331 0.63 9.28 -11.42
N VAL A 332 -0.31 10.24 -11.47
CA VAL A 332 -0.93 10.65 -12.73
C VAL A 332 0.11 11.33 -13.62
N GLU A 333 0.87 12.27 -13.07
CA GLU A 333 1.95 12.94 -13.77
C GLU A 333 3.06 11.96 -14.18
N ALA A 334 3.51 11.12 -13.24
CA ALA A 334 4.57 10.14 -13.47
C ALA A 334 4.22 9.15 -14.60
N VAL A 335 3.00 8.61 -14.58
CA VAL A 335 2.51 7.69 -15.62
C VAL A 335 2.41 8.39 -16.97
N THR A 336 1.78 9.56 -17.02
CA THR A 336 1.51 10.24 -18.30
C THR A 336 2.79 10.75 -18.94
N THR A 337 3.73 11.27 -18.15
CA THR A 337 5.03 11.73 -18.64
C THR A 337 5.86 10.58 -19.20
N ASN A 338 5.98 9.48 -18.46
CA ASN A 338 6.74 8.32 -18.91
C ASN A 338 6.14 7.70 -20.19
N LEU A 339 4.82 7.51 -20.24
CA LEU A 339 4.16 6.94 -21.42
C LEU A 339 4.32 7.84 -22.67
N ARG A 340 4.18 9.17 -22.53
CA ARG A 340 4.42 10.10 -23.63
C ARG A 340 5.85 10.07 -24.14
N ASN A 341 6.83 10.01 -23.24
CA ASN A 341 8.25 9.90 -23.61
C ASN A 341 8.54 8.63 -24.40
N LEU A 342 7.81 7.55 -24.13
CA LEU A 342 7.90 6.28 -24.84
C LEU A 342 7.01 6.21 -26.10
N GLY A 343 6.33 7.32 -26.46
CA GLY A 343 5.57 7.46 -27.70
C GLY A 343 4.12 7.02 -27.62
N VAL A 344 3.55 6.83 -26.43
CA VAL A 344 2.15 6.46 -26.22
C VAL A 344 1.27 7.72 -26.12
N ASP A 345 0.12 7.76 -26.81
CA ASP A 345 -0.85 8.84 -26.72
C ASP A 345 -1.64 8.72 -25.40
N VAL A 346 -1.40 9.66 -24.49
CA VAL A 346 -2.03 9.71 -23.16
C VAL A 346 -2.61 11.10 -22.92
N ARG A 347 -3.84 11.15 -22.43
CA ARG A 347 -4.55 12.39 -22.08
C ARG A 347 -5.11 12.28 -20.66
N VAL A 348 -5.09 13.40 -19.96
CA VAL A 348 -5.73 13.55 -18.65
C VAL A 348 -6.91 14.47 -18.78
N LEU A 349 -8.10 14.00 -18.45
CA LEU A 349 -9.35 14.76 -18.52
C LEU A 349 -10.04 14.72 -17.15
N GLY A 350 -9.82 15.76 -16.34
CA GLY A 350 -10.35 15.81 -14.98
C GLY A 350 -9.84 14.68 -14.11
N ASP A 351 -10.72 13.78 -13.69
CA ASP A 351 -10.43 12.61 -12.85
C ASP A 351 -10.22 11.32 -13.66
N GLU A 352 -9.86 11.46 -14.94
CA GLU A 352 -9.65 10.32 -15.84
C GLU A 352 -8.31 10.41 -16.57
N VAL A 353 -7.70 9.25 -16.81
CA VAL A 353 -6.55 9.07 -17.69
C VAL A 353 -6.98 8.19 -18.87
N LEU A 354 -6.89 8.75 -20.07
CA LEU A 354 -7.18 8.07 -21.34
C LEU A 354 -5.85 7.63 -21.95
N ILE A 355 -5.71 6.35 -22.27
CA ILE A 355 -4.50 5.78 -22.84
C ILE A 355 -4.88 5.04 -24.12
N LYS A 356 -4.33 5.50 -25.25
CA LYS A 356 -4.50 4.83 -26.54
C LYS A 356 -3.37 3.83 -26.72
N GLY A 357 -3.73 2.54 -26.76
CA GLY A 357 -2.77 1.48 -26.95
C GLY A 357 -1.96 1.61 -28.25
N CYS A 358 -0.69 1.29 -28.18
CA CYS A 358 0.26 1.51 -29.25
C CYS A 358 0.92 0.20 -29.67
N LYS A 359 0.96 -0.08 -30.99
CA LYS A 359 1.65 -1.26 -31.52
C LYS A 359 3.17 -1.22 -31.37
N THR A 360 3.74 -0.01 -31.29
CA THR A 360 5.21 0.19 -31.22
C THR A 360 5.49 1.21 -30.13
N ILE A 361 5.96 0.73 -29.00
CA ILE A 361 6.43 1.55 -27.87
C ILE A 361 7.94 1.67 -28.01
N LYS A 362 8.49 2.87 -27.76
CA LYS A 362 9.94 3.13 -27.87
C LYS A 362 10.66 2.57 -26.64
N SER A 363 11.84 1.99 -26.86
CA SER A 363 12.81 1.78 -25.79
C SER A 363 13.28 3.12 -25.22
N GLY A 364 13.57 3.18 -23.92
CA GLY A 364 14.01 4.44 -23.33
C GLY A 364 14.21 4.38 -21.82
N ILE A 365 14.44 5.56 -21.25
CA ILE A 365 14.60 5.77 -19.83
C ILE A 365 13.25 6.15 -19.24
N VAL A 366 12.90 5.50 -18.13
CA VAL A 366 11.71 5.76 -17.33
C VAL A 366 12.15 6.32 -15.99
N SER A 367 11.56 7.44 -15.58
CA SER A 367 11.73 7.94 -14.23
C SER A 367 10.80 7.23 -13.28
N SER A 368 11.34 6.64 -12.22
CA SER A 368 10.56 6.05 -11.14
C SER A 368 9.90 7.10 -10.25
N TYR A 369 10.37 8.35 -10.28
CA TYR A 369 9.98 9.40 -9.34
C TYR A 369 10.15 8.99 -7.86
N GLY A 370 11.02 8.00 -7.58
CA GLY A 370 11.17 7.41 -6.26
C GLY A 370 9.96 6.58 -5.79
N ASP A 371 9.03 6.27 -6.71
CA ASP A 371 7.84 5.46 -6.46
C ASP A 371 8.05 4.04 -6.98
N HIS A 372 8.10 3.09 -6.03
CA HIS A 372 8.27 1.67 -6.31
C HIS A 372 7.24 1.12 -7.32
N ARG A 373 6.00 1.64 -7.30
CA ARG A 373 4.95 1.16 -8.20
C ARG A 373 5.17 1.61 -9.64
N ILE A 374 5.73 2.79 -9.84
CA ILE A 374 6.15 3.24 -11.18
C ILE A 374 7.30 2.37 -11.68
N ALA A 375 8.34 2.17 -10.86
CA ALA A 375 9.49 1.35 -11.25
C ALA A 375 9.07 -0.06 -11.67
N MET A 376 8.27 -0.74 -10.83
CA MET A 376 7.81 -2.11 -11.09
C MET A 376 6.89 -2.18 -12.31
N ALA A 377 5.93 -1.26 -12.46
CA ALA A 377 4.99 -1.28 -13.57
C ALA A 377 5.69 -1.06 -14.92
N PHE A 378 6.50 -0.02 -15.02
CA PHE A 378 7.13 0.36 -16.27
C PHE A 378 8.23 -0.60 -16.74
N SER A 379 8.82 -1.39 -15.83
CA SER A 379 9.74 -2.47 -16.20
C SER A 379 9.11 -3.49 -17.14
N LEU A 380 7.79 -3.70 -17.06
CA LEU A 380 7.07 -4.64 -17.91
C LEU A 380 6.98 -4.22 -19.40
N LEU A 381 7.17 -2.93 -19.70
CA LEU A 381 7.22 -2.48 -21.09
C LEU A 381 8.41 -3.08 -21.86
N SER A 382 9.44 -3.57 -21.16
CA SER A 382 10.53 -4.32 -21.79
C SER A 382 10.11 -5.64 -22.46
N LEU A 383 8.89 -6.14 -22.17
CA LEU A 383 8.31 -7.28 -22.88
C LEU A 383 7.90 -6.97 -24.33
N VAL A 384 7.67 -5.70 -24.64
CA VAL A 384 7.21 -5.22 -25.97
C VAL A 384 8.18 -4.22 -26.62
N THR A 385 9.29 -3.92 -25.92
CA THR A 385 10.38 -3.06 -26.42
C THR A 385 11.70 -3.83 -26.37
N ASP A 386 12.79 -3.29 -26.94
CA ASP A 386 14.11 -3.93 -26.82
C ASP A 386 14.66 -3.85 -25.39
N TYR A 387 14.37 -2.74 -24.68
CA TYR A 387 14.74 -2.53 -23.29
C TYR A 387 13.99 -1.36 -22.68
N VAL A 388 13.94 -1.34 -21.36
CA VAL A 388 13.57 -0.17 -20.54
C VAL A 388 14.66 0.05 -19.50
N VAL A 389 15.06 1.31 -19.29
CA VAL A 389 16.00 1.69 -18.22
C VAL A 389 15.22 2.42 -17.13
N ILE A 390 15.29 1.92 -15.89
CA ILE A 390 14.59 2.49 -14.74
C ILE A 390 15.60 3.23 -13.86
N ASP A 391 15.33 4.50 -13.55
CA ASP A 391 16.09 5.24 -12.55
C ASP A 391 15.71 4.82 -11.12
N ASN A 392 16.62 5.06 -10.15
CA ASN A 392 16.40 4.76 -8.74
C ASN A 392 15.69 3.39 -8.49
N PRO A 393 16.24 2.27 -9.02
CA PRO A 393 15.57 0.97 -9.01
C PRO A 393 15.36 0.40 -7.60
N PHE A 394 16.14 0.87 -6.61
CA PHE A 394 16.05 0.39 -5.22
C PHE A 394 14.82 0.92 -4.47
N CYS A 395 14.08 1.87 -5.05
CA CYS A 395 12.80 2.30 -4.46
C CYS A 395 11.80 1.14 -4.31
N VAL A 396 11.98 0.02 -5.02
CA VAL A 396 11.13 -1.17 -4.90
C VAL A 396 11.23 -1.82 -3.50
N SER A 397 12.36 -1.65 -2.78
CA SER A 397 12.57 -2.17 -1.43
C SER A 397 11.54 -1.67 -0.40
N LYS A 398 10.86 -0.56 -0.69
CA LYS A 398 9.74 -0.06 0.14
C LYS A 398 8.61 -1.07 0.31
N SER A 399 8.38 -1.93 -0.69
CA SER A 399 7.25 -2.88 -0.67
C SER A 399 7.56 -4.26 -1.20
N TYR A 400 8.61 -4.40 -2.02
CA TYR A 400 8.96 -5.66 -2.65
C TYR A 400 10.49 -5.75 -2.86
N PRO A 401 11.26 -6.05 -1.83
CA PRO A 401 12.73 -6.08 -1.92
C PRO A 401 13.27 -7.02 -3.03
N ASN A 402 12.63 -8.17 -3.23
CA ASN A 402 13.08 -9.20 -4.17
C ASN A 402 12.47 -9.03 -5.58
N PHE A 403 11.85 -7.89 -5.90
CA PHE A 403 11.14 -7.71 -7.17
C PHE A 403 12.01 -7.99 -8.40
N TRP A 404 13.24 -7.49 -8.42
CA TRP A 404 14.14 -7.66 -9.57
C TRP A 404 14.63 -9.10 -9.73
N GLU A 405 14.80 -9.83 -8.63
CA GLU A 405 15.17 -11.24 -8.62
C GLU A 405 14.02 -12.10 -9.15
N ASP A 406 12.81 -11.84 -8.67
CA ASP A 406 11.61 -12.54 -9.12
C ASP A 406 11.30 -12.25 -10.60
N LEU A 407 11.48 -11.00 -11.04
CA LEU A 407 11.34 -10.63 -12.44
C LEU A 407 12.34 -11.38 -13.33
N ASN A 408 13.60 -11.49 -12.88
CA ASN A 408 14.65 -12.23 -13.57
C ASN A 408 14.34 -13.74 -13.62
N SER A 409 13.77 -14.32 -12.57
CA SER A 409 13.41 -15.73 -12.51
C SER A 409 12.33 -16.12 -13.53
N LEU A 410 11.52 -15.16 -13.99
CA LEU A 410 10.51 -15.33 -15.02
C LEU A 410 11.03 -15.16 -16.46
N GLY A 411 12.34 -15.07 -16.65
CA GLY A 411 12.96 -14.98 -17.99
C GLY A 411 13.30 -13.57 -18.44
N MET A 412 13.10 -12.55 -17.60
CA MET A 412 13.55 -11.20 -17.89
C MET A 412 15.03 -11.04 -17.55
N ASN A 413 15.77 -10.31 -18.36
CA ASN A 413 17.15 -9.94 -18.04
C ASN A 413 17.16 -8.58 -17.31
N VAL A 414 17.62 -8.59 -16.08
CA VAL A 414 17.73 -7.42 -15.20
C VAL A 414 19.19 -7.11 -14.95
N GLU A 415 19.67 -6.01 -15.48
CA GLU A 415 21.07 -5.58 -15.43
C GLU A 415 21.22 -4.25 -14.72
N VAL A 416 22.02 -4.20 -13.65
CA VAL A 416 22.35 -2.96 -12.95
C VAL A 416 23.38 -2.20 -13.77
N ILE A 417 23.07 -0.94 -14.15
CA ILE A 417 23.98 -0.04 -14.84
C ILE A 417 24.36 1.09 -13.88
N LEU A 418 25.64 1.44 -13.88
CA LEU A 418 26.21 2.49 -13.01
C LEU A 418 25.89 3.90 -13.48
#